data_e95fd7ae23d2cabf3239f78d81db118c
#
_entry.id   e95fd7ae23d2cabf3239f78d81db118c
#
_cell.length_a   1.000
_cell.length_b   1.000
_cell.length_c   1.000
_cell.angle_alpha   90.00
_cell.angle_beta   90.00
_cell.angle_gamma   90.00
#
_symmetry.space_group_name_H-M   'P 1'
#
loop_
_entity.id
_entity.type
_entity.pdbx_description
1 polymer ?
#
loop_
_entity_poly.entity_id
_entity_poly.type
_entity_poly.pdbx_seq_one_letter_code
_entity_poly.pdbx_strand_id
1 'polypeptide(L)'
;MTLSVLANIDVDNLPRAIDFYCSALGLRVGRRFGTSAVELLGGSAAIYLLEKASDTPASAQSPARREYIRHWTPVHLDFVVPEIQSAVTQARNAGAHLEGEVRTHTWGRIAVMADPFGHGFCLIEFLGRGYDEIAS
;
A
#
# COMPACT_ATOMS: atom_id res chain seq x y z
N MET A 1 23.53 13.55 5.72
CA MET A 1 22.79 13.23 4.48
C MET A 1 21.38 12.80 4.82
N THR A 2 20.45 12.96 3.91
CA THR A 2 19.07 12.52 4.07
C THR A 2 18.84 11.27 3.23
N LEU A 3 18.31 10.22 3.83
CA LEU A 3 17.92 9.02 3.08
C LEU A 3 16.64 9.27 2.30
N SER A 4 16.59 8.74 1.09
CA SER A 4 15.33 8.61 0.35
C SER A 4 14.76 7.20 0.55
N VAL A 5 13.45 7.12 0.67
CA VAL A 5 12.75 5.84 0.81
C VAL A 5 11.98 5.57 -0.48
N LEU A 6 12.14 4.37 -0.99
CA LEU A 6 11.37 3.87 -2.13
C LEU A 6 10.59 2.65 -1.67
N ALA A 7 9.32 2.57 -2.04
CA ALA A 7 8.50 1.39 -1.74
C ALA A 7 8.38 0.53 -2.99
N ASN A 8 8.65 -0.76 -2.86
CA ASN A 8 8.50 -1.72 -3.94
C ASN A 8 7.42 -2.73 -3.56
N ILE A 9 6.48 -2.97 -4.46
CA ILE A 9 5.38 -3.91 -4.26
C ILE A 9 5.38 -4.90 -5.42
N ASP A 10 5.57 -6.18 -5.10
CA ASP A 10 5.45 -7.24 -6.09
C ASP A 10 3.98 -7.52 -6.36
N VAL A 11 3.64 -7.70 -7.63
CA VAL A 11 2.29 -8.03 -8.08
C VAL A 11 2.37 -9.07 -9.20
N ASP A 12 1.34 -9.86 -9.39
CA ASP A 12 1.31 -10.88 -10.45
C ASP A 12 0.69 -10.38 -11.76
N ASN A 13 0.08 -9.20 -11.75
CA ASN A 13 -0.56 -8.61 -12.92
C ASN A 13 -0.37 -7.09 -12.87
N LEU A 14 0.57 -6.59 -13.65
CA LEU A 14 0.95 -5.17 -13.61
C LEU A 14 -0.18 -4.24 -14.05
N PRO A 15 -0.88 -4.46 -15.17
CA PRO A 15 -1.98 -3.57 -15.57
C PRO A 15 -3.07 -3.47 -14.50
N ARG A 16 -3.45 -4.58 -13.90
CA ARG A 16 -4.44 -4.61 -12.82
C ARG A 16 -3.95 -3.86 -11.57
N ALA A 17 -2.66 -3.99 -11.26
CA ALA A 17 -2.07 -3.30 -10.12
C ALA A 17 -2.01 -1.79 -10.34
N ILE A 18 -1.68 -1.35 -11.54
CA ILE A 18 -1.72 0.08 -11.89
C ILE A 18 -3.12 0.63 -11.69
N ASP A 19 -4.13 -0.05 -12.22
CA ASP A 19 -5.53 0.37 -12.10
C ASP A 19 -5.94 0.47 -10.63
N PHE A 20 -5.57 -0.53 -9.83
CA PHE A 20 -5.90 -0.52 -8.41
C PHE A 20 -5.24 0.64 -7.67
N TYR A 21 -3.92 0.74 -7.73
CA TYR A 21 -3.20 1.72 -6.92
C TYR A 21 -3.46 3.15 -7.35
N CYS A 22 -3.64 3.39 -8.64
CA CYS A 22 -4.03 4.72 -9.12
C CYS A 22 -5.45 5.10 -8.66
N SER A 23 -6.40 4.17 -8.77
CA SER A 23 -7.80 4.44 -8.38
C SER A 23 -7.97 4.47 -6.87
N ALA A 24 -7.34 3.54 -6.13
CA ALA A 24 -7.51 3.43 -4.70
C ALA A 24 -6.86 4.58 -3.92
N LEU A 25 -5.69 5.03 -4.35
CA LEU A 25 -4.86 5.99 -3.62
C LEU A 25 -4.65 7.31 -4.36
N GLY A 26 -5.26 7.48 -5.53
CA GLY A 26 -5.10 8.72 -6.31
C GLY A 26 -3.70 8.92 -6.86
N LEU A 27 -2.96 7.83 -7.07
CA LEU A 27 -1.61 7.90 -7.63
C LEU A 27 -1.66 8.02 -9.14
N ARG A 28 -0.53 8.43 -9.73
CA ARG A 28 -0.40 8.53 -11.19
C ARG A 28 0.86 7.80 -11.65
N VAL A 29 0.83 7.33 -12.89
CA VAL A 29 1.96 6.66 -13.52
C VAL A 29 3.06 7.67 -13.81
N GLY A 30 4.27 7.37 -13.36
CA GLY A 30 5.49 8.06 -13.72
C GLY A 30 6.25 7.29 -14.81
N ARG A 31 7.49 6.90 -14.51
CA ARG A 31 8.31 6.15 -15.46
C ARG A 31 7.83 4.71 -15.60
N ARG A 32 7.93 4.19 -16.82
CA ARG A 32 7.73 2.76 -17.10
C ARG A 32 9.07 2.10 -17.40
N PHE A 33 9.23 0.88 -16.92
CA PHE A 33 10.45 0.09 -17.12
C PHE A 33 10.09 -1.16 -17.92
N GLY A 34 10.05 -1.03 -19.24
CA GLY A 34 9.52 -2.09 -20.11
C GLY A 34 8.05 -2.36 -19.81
N THR A 35 7.68 -3.63 -19.78
CA THR A 35 6.30 -4.09 -19.52
C THR A 35 6.13 -4.69 -18.12
N SER A 36 7.20 -4.77 -17.32
CA SER A 36 7.18 -5.52 -16.06
C SER A 36 7.31 -4.66 -14.80
N ALA A 37 7.52 -3.35 -14.94
CA ALA A 37 7.63 -2.47 -13.79
C ALA A 37 7.15 -1.06 -14.12
N VAL A 38 6.68 -0.36 -13.09
CA VAL A 38 6.20 1.03 -13.22
C VAL A 38 6.47 1.79 -11.94
N GLU A 39 6.71 3.08 -12.10
CA GLU A 39 6.80 4.04 -11.01
C GLU A 39 5.44 4.72 -10.83
N LEU A 40 4.95 4.77 -9.60
CA LEU A 40 3.75 5.52 -9.25
C LEU A 40 4.14 6.73 -8.40
N LEU A 41 3.63 7.88 -8.78
CA LEU A 41 3.89 9.17 -8.15
C LEU A 41 2.61 9.72 -7.52
N GLY A 42 2.76 10.68 -6.63
CA GLY A 42 1.65 11.35 -5.95
C GLY A 42 1.68 11.20 -4.43
N GLY A 43 2.47 10.28 -3.90
CA GLY A 43 2.75 10.17 -2.48
C GLY A 43 4.05 10.88 -2.10
N SER A 44 4.39 10.89 -0.82
CA SER A 44 5.63 11.46 -0.30
C SER A 44 6.87 10.65 -0.70
N ALA A 45 6.69 9.38 -1.06
CA ALA A 45 7.72 8.51 -1.61
C ALA A 45 7.19 7.86 -2.89
N ALA A 46 8.06 7.58 -3.84
CA ALA A 46 7.68 6.84 -5.04
C ALA A 46 7.39 5.39 -4.69
N ILE A 47 6.39 4.83 -5.35
CA ILE A 47 6.02 3.41 -5.23
C ILE A 47 6.31 2.75 -6.57
N TYR A 48 7.00 1.63 -6.52
CA TYR A 48 7.29 0.84 -7.72
C TYR A 48 6.48 -0.45 -7.67
N LEU A 49 5.72 -0.72 -8.73
CA LEU A 49 5.04 -1.99 -8.91
C LEU A 49 5.93 -2.86 -9.80
N LEU A 50 6.23 -4.06 -9.33
CA LEU A 50 7.09 -5.01 -10.03
C LEU A 50 6.28 -6.27 -10.34
N GLU A 51 6.16 -6.61 -11.62
CA GLU A 51 5.47 -7.84 -12.00
C GLU A 51 6.39 -9.04 -11.76
N LYS A 52 5.97 -9.90 -10.86
CA LYS A 52 6.69 -11.12 -10.47
C LYS A 52 5.68 -12.26 -10.42
N ALA A 53 5.97 -13.33 -11.12
CA ALA A 53 5.06 -14.47 -11.16
C ALA A 53 4.92 -15.13 -9.79
N SER A 54 3.72 -15.67 -9.53
CA SER A 54 3.48 -16.54 -8.37
C SER A 54 4.43 -17.73 -8.39
N ASP A 55 4.77 -18.25 -7.21
CA ASP A 55 5.65 -19.39 -7.02
C ASP A 55 7.07 -19.16 -7.57
N THR A 56 7.54 -17.92 -7.52
CA THR A 56 8.95 -17.58 -7.80
C THR A 56 9.65 -17.19 -6.50
N PRO A 57 10.99 -17.35 -6.42
CA PRO A 57 11.72 -16.99 -5.20
C PRO A 57 11.55 -15.52 -4.84
N ALA A 58 11.18 -15.24 -3.58
CA ALA A 58 11.01 -13.87 -3.11
C ALA A 58 12.33 -13.08 -3.12
N SER A 59 13.43 -13.78 -2.92
CA SER A 59 14.78 -13.24 -3.13
C SER A 59 15.73 -14.40 -3.46
N ALA A 60 16.91 -14.07 -3.99
CA ALA A 60 17.90 -15.09 -4.39
C ALA A 60 18.41 -15.94 -3.21
N GLN A 61 18.34 -15.39 -1.98
CA GLN A 61 18.91 -16.05 -0.79
C GLN A 61 17.83 -16.59 0.16
N SER A 62 16.56 -16.43 -0.19
CA SER A 62 15.45 -16.87 0.67
C SER A 62 14.76 -18.11 0.10
N PRO A 63 14.37 -19.09 0.94
CA PRO A 63 13.51 -20.19 0.49
C PRO A 63 12.06 -19.76 0.27
N ALA A 64 11.67 -18.56 0.73
CA ALA A 64 10.31 -18.06 0.57
C ALA A 64 9.97 -17.84 -0.89
N ARG A 65 8.77 -18.23 -1.28
CA ARG A 65 8.24 -18.06 -2.64
C ARG A 65 7.07 -17.10 -2.63
N ARG A 66 6.90 -16.37 -3.73
CA ARG A 66 5.81 -15.41 -3.87
C ARG A 66 4.47 -16.14 -3.97
N GLU A 67 3.51 -15.65 -3.19
CA GLU A 67 2.13 -16.07 -3.24
C GLU A 67 1.25 -14.83 -3.13
N TYR A 68 0.27 -14.70 -4.01
CA TYR A 68 -0.61 -13.52 -4.04
C TYR A 68 -1.96 -13.83 -3.40
N ILE A 69 -1.91 -14.56 -2.29
CA ILE A 69 -3.04 -14.78 -1.39
C ILE A 69 -2.92 -13.83 -0.20
N ARG A 70 -4.02 -13.64 0.51
CA ARG A 70 -4.02 -12.73 1.65
C ARG A 70 -2.96 -13.12 2.67
N HIS A 71 -2.08 -12.18 2.98
CA HIS A 71 -1.03 -12.32 3.98
C HIS A 71 -0.79 -10.97 4.66
N TRP A 72 -0.09 -11.00 5.78
CA TRP A 72 0.33 -9.81 6.49
C TRP A 72 1.80 -9.91 6.80
N THR A 73 2.53 -8.84 6.54
CA THR A 73 3.96 -8.77 6.83
C THR A 73 4.22 -7.82 8.01
N PRO A 74 5.25 -8.09 8.84
CA PRO A 74 5.61 -7.18 9.92
C PRO A 74 5.98 -5.77 9.46
N VAL A 75 6.56 -5.66 8.26
CA VAL A 75 6.80 -4.36 7.62
C VAL A 75 5.66 -4.12 6.64
N HIS A 76 4.95 -3.02 6.81
CA HIS A 76 3.82 -2.65 5.97
C HIS A 76 3.79 -1.14 5.75
N LEU A 77 2.98 -0.69 4.81
CA LEU A 77 2.83 0.73 4.51
C LEU A 77 1.56 1.27 5.15
N ASP A 78 1.68 2.44 5.75
CA ASP A 78 0.55 3.26 6.17
C ASP A 78 0.46 4.45 5.22
N PHE A 79 -0.73 4.68 4.67
CA PHE A 79 -1.00 5.86 3.84
C PHE A 79 -1.81 6.85 4.65
N VAL A 80 -1.24 8.03 4.86
CA VAL A 80 -1.91 9.09 5.60
C VAL A 80 -2.84 9.84 4.66
N VAL A 81 -4.10 9.93 5.04
CA VAL A 81 -5.16 10.52 4.23
C VAL A 81 -5.85 11.65 5.01
N PRO A 82 -6.45 12.63 4.32
CA PRO A 82 -7.12 13.73 5.02
C PRO A 82 -8.47 13.34 5.66
N GLU A 83 -9.18 12.35 5.10
CA GLU A 83 -10.47 11.90 5.63
C GLU A 83 -10.63 10.41 5.37
N ILE A 84 -10.75 9.63 6.44
CA ILE A 84 -10.62 8.17 6.34
C ILE A 84 -11.85 7.50 5.70
N GLN A 85 -13.06 8.02 5.92
CA GLN A 85 -14.27 7.36 5.40
C GLN A 85 -14.31 7.42 3.87
N SER A 86 -14.01 8.57 3.29
CA SER A 86 -13.93 8.71 1.83
C SER A 86 -12.75 7.92 1.24
N ALA A 87 -11.62 7.88 1.95
CA ALA A 87 -10.46 7.10 1.53
C ALA A 87 -10.75 5.60 1.52
N VAL A 88 -11.42 5.09 2.55
CA VAL A 88 -11.85 3.68 2.62
C VAL A 88 -12.83 3.36 1.49
N THR A 89 -13.81 4.23 1.25
CA THR A 89 -14.78 4.06 0.16
C THR A 89 -14.08 4.01 -1.19
N GLN A 90 -13.17 4.93 -1.43
CA GLN A 90 -12.40 4.98 -2.68
C GLN A 90 -11.57 3.71 -2.88
N ALA A 91 -10.87 3.27 -1.84
CA ALA A 91 -10.05 2.06 -1.91
C ALA A 91 -10.91 0.81 -2.15
N ARG A 92 -12.05 0.68 -1.46
CA ARG A 92 -12.98 -0.44 -1.66
C ARG A 92 -13.57 -0.45 -3.07
N ASN A 93 -13.94 0.70 -3.60
CA ASN A 93 -14.44 0.81 -4.97
C ASN A 93 -13.40 0.37 -6.00
N ALA A 94 -12.12 0.52 -5.70
CA ALA A 94 -11.02 0.08 -6.56
C ALA A 94 -10.68 -1.41 -6.37
N GLY A 95 -11.22 -2.08 -5.36
CA GLY A 95 -11.02 -3.51 -5.14
C GLY A 95 -10.34 -3.90 -3.83
N ALA A 96 -10.05 -2.95 -2.94
CA ALA A 96 -9.50 -3.26 -1.63
C ALA A 96 -10.56 -3.86 -0.70
N HIS A 97 -10.10 -4.62 0.27
CA HIS A 97 -10.95 -5.13 1.35
C HIS A 97 -10.64 -4.39 2.65
N LEU A 98 -11.67 -3.96 3.36
CA LEU A 98 -11.55 -3.46 4.73
C LEU A 98 -11.58 -4.66 5.67
N GLU A 99 -10.55 -4.82 6.47
CA GLU A 99 -10.45 -5.89 7.47
C GLU A 99 -10.87 -5.35 8.84
N GLY A 100 -12.03 -5.76 9.30
CA GLY A 100 -12.63 -5.25 10.51
C GLY A 100 -13.29 -3.89 10.30
N GLU A 101 -13.21 -3.04 11.29
CA GLU A 101 -13.83 -1.72 11.30
C GLU A 101 -12.76 -0.63 11.38
N VAL A 102 -13.11 0.58 10.92
CA VAL A 102 -12.29 1.76 11.18
C VAL A 102 -12.27 2.00 12.69
N ARG A 103 -11.08 2.09 13.25
CA ARG A 103 -10.89 2.30 14.69
C ARG A 103 -10.45 3.73 14.95
N THR A 104 -10.99 4.31 16.02
CA THR A 104 -10.64 5.67 16.46
C THR A 104 -9.81 5.59 17.73
N HIS A 105 -8.69 6.30 17.70
CA HIS A 105 -7.78 6.47 18.84
C HIS A 105 -7.59 7.96 19.09
N THR A 106 -6.94 8.32 20.20
CA THR A 106 -6.67 9.73 20.49
C THR A 106 -5.81 10.40 19.43
N TRP A 107 -4.92 9.66 18.78
CA TRP A 107 -4.01 10.17 17.75
C TRP A 107 -4.61 10.18 16.35
N GLY A 108 -5.67 9.42 16.11
CA GLY A 108 -6.23 9.34 14.76
C GLY A 108 -7.15 8.15 14.56
N ARG A 109 -7.49 7.95 13.31
CA ARG A 109 -8.31 6.81 12.86
C ARG A 109 -7.49 5.93 11.95
N ILE A 110 -7.71 4.63 12.05
CA ILE A 110 -6.97 3.64 11.26
C ILE A 110 -7.93 2.63 10.63
N ALA A 111 -7.67 2.30 9.37
CA ALA A 111 -8.34 1.22 8.66
C ALA A 111 -7.29 0.23 8.18
N VAL A 112 -7.43 -1.03 8.58
CA VAL A 112 -6.58 -2.11 8.08
C VAL A 112 -7.22 -2.63 6.79
N MET A 113 -6.45 -2.62 5.71
CA MET A 113 -6.94 -2.95 4.38
C MET A 113 -6.09 -4.05 3.75
N ALA A 114 -6.63 -4.67 2.73
CA ALA A 114 -5.89 -5.59 1.86
C ALA A 114 -6.07 -5.18 0.40
N ASP A 115 -4.99 -5.24 -0.38
CA ASP A 115 -5.06 -5.01 -1.82
C ASP A 115 -5.50 -6.29 -2.56
N PRO A 116 -5.76 -6.22 -3.89
CA PRO A 116 -6.18 -7.40 -4.65
C PRO A 116 -5.10 -8.47 -4.80
N PHE A 117 -3.87 -8.19 -4.39
CA PHE A 117 -2.71 -9.09 -4.53
C PHE A 117 -2.36 -9.77 -3.20
N GLY A 118 -3.21 -9.60 -2.18
CA GLY A 118 -3.02 -10.22 -0.87
C GLY A 118 -2.19 -9.40 0.10
N HIS A 119 -1.66 -8.24 -0.29
CA HIS A 119 -0.85 -7.41 0.58
C HIS A 119 -1.71 -6.57 1.54
N GLY A 120 -1.30 -6.53 2.81
CA GLY A 120 -1.92 -5.67 3.80
C GLY A 120 -1.32 -4.28 3.81
N PHE A 121 -2.15 -3.27 4.04
CA PHE A 121 -1.75 -1.89 4.25
C PHE A 121 -2.76 -1.19 5.16
N CYS A 122 -2.41 -0.03 5.65
CA CYS A 122 -3.32 0.76 6.47
C CYS A 122 -3.57 2.12 5.85
N LEU A 123 -4.77 2.65 6.09
CA LEU A 123 -5.09 4.06 5.88
C LEU A 123 -5.17 4.72 7.25
N ILE A 124 -4.58 5.91 7.38
CA ILE A 124 -4.53 6.65 8.63
C ILE A 124 -4.99 8.09 8.39
N GLU A 125 -5.89 8.55 9.25
CA GLU A 125 -6.25 9.96 9.37
C GLU A 125 -5.80 10.45 10.74
N PHE A 126 -4.87 11.39 10.80
CA PHE A 126 -4.46 11.96 12.09
C PHE A 126 -5.54 12.90 12.63
N LEU A 127 -5.74 12.87 13.96
CA LEU A 127 -6.63 13.75 14.69
C LEU A 127 -5.82 14.54 15.72
N GLY A 128 -6.28 15.75 16.05
CA GLY A 128 -5.62 16.59 17.03
C GLY A 128 -4.16 16.84 16.66
N ARG A 129 -3.25 16.49 17.57
CA ARG A 129 -1.79 16.60 17.35
C ARG A 129 -1.18 15.32 16.76
N GLY A 130 -2.01 14.39 16.29
CA GLY A 130 -1.53 13.11 15.75
C GLY A 130 -0.78 12.30 16.80
N TYR A 131 0.37 11.75 16.42
CA TYR A 131 1.16 10.93 17.34
C TYR A 131 1.71 11.71 18.56
N ASP A 132 1.74 13.04 18.51
CA ASP A 132 2.12 13.83 19.70
C ASP A 132 1.12 13.66 20.83
N GLU A 133 -0.12 13.21 20.56
CA GLU A 133 -1.07 12.92 21.62
C GLU A 133 -0.64 11.75 22.50
N ILE A 134 0.18 10.85 22.00
CA ILE A 134 0.63 9.65 22.70
C ILE A 134 2.14 9.58 22.89
N ALA A 135 2.88 10.58 22.41
CA ALA A 135 4.32 10.66 22.60
C ALA A 135 4.65 10.96 24.07
N SER A 136 5.74 10.38 24.55
CA SER A 136 6.23 10.62 25.92
C SER A 136 7.47 11.51 25.95
#